data_3cd5a20159ecdc6e2f72d64c1942c4fd
#
_entry.id   3cd5a20159ecdc6e2f72d64c1942c4fd
#
_cell.length_a   1.000
_cell.length_b   1.000
_cell.length_c   1.000
_cell.angle_alpha   90.00
_cell.angle_beta   90.00
_cell.angle_gamma   90.00
#
_symmetry.space_group_name_H-M   'P 1'
#
loop_
_entity.id
_entity.type
_entity.pdbx_description
1 polymer ?
#
loop_
_entity_poly.entity_id
_entity_poly.type
_entity_poly.pdbx_seq_one_letter_code
_entity_poly.pdbx_strand_id
1 'polypeptide(L)'
;MTRKFQTLCMLIILAFLSCKSSTSESASSDVATADVMAATDGVGQSNVKDDVSNPNIVQVAVGSKDHTTLVAAVKAGGLVDVLSNAGPFTVFAPTNAAFDKLPAGTVDGLLKPEKKADLVNILEYHTYVGALKPEYFKDGQSYEQVNGKKVNITVKDSKIFVNGSEVVASINTSNGWIHVIGDVLLPQ
;
A
#
# COMPACT_ATOMS: atom_id res chain seq x y z
N MET A 1 44.94 -30.06 -7.75
CA MET A 1 44.20 -31.28 -8.16
C MET A 1 43.04 -30.88 -8.99
N THR A 2 43.22 -31.04 -10.28
CA THR A 2 42.31 -30.73 -11.39
C THR A 2 41.20 -31.79 -11.50
N ARG A 3 39.94 -31.40 -11.65
CA ARG A 3 38.97 -32.25 -12.33
C ARG A 3 38.01 -31.40 -13.17
N LYS A 4 38.25 -31.46 -14.46
CA LYS A 4 37.41 -31.12 -15.58
C LYS A 4 36.28 -32.16 -15.68
N PHE A 5 35.08 -31.77 -15.94
CA PHE A 5 34.01 -32.52 -16.62
C PHE A 5 33.20 -31.47 -17.36
N GLN A 6 33.42 -31.22 -18.61
CA GLN A 6 33.20 -31.88 -19.88
C GLN A 6 31.71 -32.06 -20.18
N THR A 7 31.23 -31.11 -20.97
CA THR A 7 30.29 -31.17 -22.14
C THR A 7 29.39 -32.39 -22.26
N LEU A 8 28.08 -32.17 -22.37
CA LEU A 8 27.27 -32.92 -23.31
C LEU A 8 26.17 -32.04 -23.89
N CYS A 9 26.38 -31.71 -25.17
CA CYS A 9 25.35 -31.22 -26.09
C CYS A 9 24.27 -32.28 -26.28
N MET A 10 23.01 -31.91 -26.26
CA MET A 10 22.01 -32.62 -27.03
C MET A 10 20.97 -31.64 -27.59
N LEU A 11 21.17 -31.37 -28.86
CA LEU A 11 20.21 -30.79 -29.79
C LEU A 11 19.02 -31.76 -29.92
N ILE A 12 17.83 -31.28 -29.72
CA ILE A 12 16.62 -31.89 -30.34
C ILE A 12 15.85 -30.74 -31.01
N ILE A 13 15.97 -30.77 -32.36
CA ILE A 13 15.13 -30.08 -33.32
C ILE A 13 14.02 -31.05 -33.66
N LEU A 14 12.78 -30.62 -33.74
CA LEU A 14 11.64 -31.00 -34.59
C LEU A 14 10.42 -30.23 -34.09
N ALA A 15 9.90 -29.20 -34.72
CA ALA A 15 9.19 -29.09 -36.00
C ALA A 15 7.80 -29.78 -36.02
N PHE A 16 6.86 -29.04 -36.58
CA PHE A 16 5.49 -29.36 -36.97
C PHE A 16 4.41 -29.05 -35.92
N LEU A 17 3.29 -28.43 -36.18
CA LEU A 17 2.55 -28.31 -37.44
C LEU A 17 1.48 -27.21 -37.26
N SER A 18 1.29 -26.46 -38.29
CA SER A 18 0.22 -25.53 -38.62
C SER A 18 -1.17 -26.22 -38.65
N CYS A 19 -2.19 -25.54 -38.15
CA CYS A 19 -3.60 -25.67 -38.52
C CYS A 19 -4.28 -24.35 -38.27
N LYS A 20 -4.53 -23.52 -39.18
CA LYS A 20 -5.46 -23.19 -40.24
C LYS A 20 -6.94 -23.24 -39.83
N SER A 21 -7.47 -22.02 -39.73
CA SER A 21 -8.79 -21.48 -40.06
C SER A 21 -10.06 -22.29 -39.76
N SER A 22 -10.99 -21.60 -39.11
CA SER A 22 -12.39 -21.58 -39.58
C SER A 22 -13.02 -20.23 -39.28
N THR A 23 -13.35 -19.55 -40.33
CA THR A 23 -14.24 -18.42 -40.49
C THR A 23 -15.68 -18.85 -40.22
N SER A 24 -16.42 -18.07 -39.47
CA SER A 24 -17.87 -17.92 -39.70
C SER A 24 -18.28 -16.49 -39.37
N GLU A 25 -18.66 -15.88 -40.40
CA GLU A 25 -19.31 -14.59 -40.61
C GLU A 25 -20.78 -14.64 -40.19
N SER A 26 -21.30 -13.66 -39.53
CA SER A 26 -22.64 -13.06 -39.60
C SER A 26 -22.66 -11.80 -38.76
N ALA A 27 -22.54 -10.68 -39.35
CA ALA A 27 -23.46 -9.72 -39.96
C ALA A 27 -24.40 -9.01 -38.96
N SER A 28 -24.07 -7.71 -38.85
CA SER A 28 -24.95 -6.52 -38.73
C SER A 28 -25.85 -6.36 -37.50
N SER A 29 -25.66 -5.28 -36.76
CA SER A 29 -26.32 -4.00 -37.10
C SER A 29 -25.75 -2.85 -36.27
N ASP A 30 -25.56 -1.74 -36.95
CA ASP A 30 -25.25 -0.41 -36.47
C ASP A 30 -26.14 0.06 -35.32
N VAL A 31 -25.55 0.68 -34.32
CA VAL A 31 -25.96 2.02 -33.86
C VAL A 31 -24.73 2.74 -33.33
N ALA A 32 -24.34 3.76 -34.04
CA ALA A 32 -23.43 4.79 -33.56
C ALA A 32 -24.11 5.59 -32.46
N THR A 33 -23.44 5.72 -31.33
CA THR A 33 -23.48 6.94 -30.53
C THR A 33 -22.09 7.23 -30.01
N ALA A 34 -21.60 8.34 -30.45
CA ALA A 34 -20.38 8.98 -30.08
C ALA A 34 -20.39 9.36 -28.59
N ASP A 35 -19.16 9.45 -28.10
CA ASP A 35 -18.76 10.39 -27.06
C ASP A 35 -19.17 10.08 -25.64
N VAL A 36 -18.24 9.57 -24.87
CA VAL A 36 -17.68 10.26 -23.72
C VAL A 36 -16.28 9.66 -23.46
N MET A 37 -15.25 10.38 -23.82
CA MET A 37 -13.94 10.24 -23.17
C MET A 37 -14.11 10.71 -21.72
N ALA A 38 -14.58 9.83 -20.86
CA ALA A 38 -14.36 9.94 -19.45
C ALA A 38 -12.97 9.37 -19.19
N ALA A 39 -12.06 10.22 -18.75
CA ALA A 39 -10.80 9.81 -18.16
C ALA A 39 -11.11 8.70 -17.15
N THR A 40 -10.70 7.49 -17.46
CA THR A 40 -10.66 6.41 -16.50
C THR A 40 -9.50 6.75 -15.56
N ASP A 41 -9.80 7.55 -14.53
CA ASP A 41 -8.99 7.58 -13.32
C ASP A 41 -8.79 6.14 -12.89
N GLY A 42 -7.51 5.79 -12.69
CA GLY A 42 -7.03 4.44 -12.50
C GLY A 42 -7.96 3.58 -11.66
N VAL A 43 -8.55 2.58 -12.30
CA VAL A 43 -9.40 1.60 -11.62
C VAL A 43 -8.45 0.58 -10.95
N GLY A 44 -7.83 1.01 -9.85
CA GLY A 44 -7.13 0.11 -8.96
C GLY A 44 -8.12 -0.70 -8.10
N GLN A 45 -7.62 -1.62 -7.31
CA GLN A 45 -8.42 -2.48 -6.43
C GLN A 45 -9.19 -1.72 -5.33
N SER A 46 -9.03 -0.40 -5.26
CA SER A 46 -9.76 0.46 -4.31
C SER A 46 -11.29 0.40 -4.44
N ASN A 47 -11.82 0.02 -5.61
CA ASN A 47 -13.26 -0.07 -5.88
C ASN A 47 -13.84 -1.48 -5.76
N VAL A 48 -13.04 -2.50 -5.48
CA VAL A 48 -13.52 -3.85 -5.28
C VAL A 48 -14.13 -3.97 -3.88
N LYS A 49 -15.44 -4.14 -3.81
CA LYS A 49 -16.16 -4.45 -2.57
C LYS A 49 -16.50 -5.94 -2.59
N ASP A 50 -15.77 -6.71 -1.82
CA ASP A 50 -16.11 -8.09 -1.51
C ASP A 50 -16.81 -8.12 -0.15
N ASP A 51 -18.10 -8.41 -0.14
CA ASP A 51 -18.90 -8.48 1.09
C ASP A 51 -18.51 -9.67 2.01
N VAL A 52 -17.54 -10.49 1.58
CA VAL A 52 -17.13 -11.73 2.28
C VAL A 52 -15.67 -11.70 2.74
N SER A 53 -14.84 -10.79 2.22
CA SER A 53 -13.42 -10.67 2.58
C SER A 53 -13.21 -9.65 3.69
N ASN A 54 -12.19 -9.86 4.54
CA ASN A 54 -11.74 -8.81 5.44
C ASN A 54 -11.38 -7.55 4.62
N PRO A 55 -11.81 -6.36 5.04
CA PRO A 55 -11.51 -5.13 4.32
C PRO A 55 -10.00 -4.89 4.25
N ASN A 56 -9.54 -4.28 3.17
CA ASN A 56 -8.15 -3.87 3.03
C ASN A 56 -7.82 -2.64 3.91
N ILE A 57 -6.52 -2.30 4.00
CA ILE A 57 -6.02 -1.17 4.81
C ILE A 57 -6.79 0.13 4.53
N VAL A 58 -7.00 0.45 3.24
CA VAL A 58 -7.68 1.69 2.85
C VAL A 58 -9.16 1.66 3.22
N GLN A 59 -9.84 0.54 3.03
CA GLN A 59 -11.25 0.37 3.39
C GLN A 59 -11.47 0.51 4.90
N VAL A 60 -10.58 -0.08 5.72
CA VAL A 60 -10.61 0.08 7.19
C VAL A 60 -10.41 1.56 7.57
N ALA A 61 -9.42 2.23 6.98
CA ALA A 61 -9.14 3.63 7.27
C ALA A 61 -10.33 4.54 6.89
N VAL A 62 -10.93 4.33 5.70
CA VAL A 62 -12.10 5.08 5.23
C VAL A 62 -13.33 4.85 6.12
N GLY A 63 -13.51 3.63 6.63
CA GLY A 63 -14.60 3.29 7.56
C GLY A 63 -14.43 3.88 8.96
N SER A 64 -13.24 4.37 9.30
CA SER A 64 -12.93 4.90 10.63
C SER A 64 -13.12 6.41 10.71
N LYS A 65 -13.88 6.88 11.69
CA LYS A 65 -14.07 8.32 11.96
C LYS A 65 -12.81 9.00 12.50
N ASP A 66 -11.89 8.21 13.08
CA ASP A 66 -10.68 8.71 13.74
C ASP A 66 -9.51 8.90 12.76
N HIS A 67 -9.67 8.51 11.49
CA HIS A 67 -8.61 8.54 10.47
C HIS A 67 -8.96 9.37 9.24
N THR A 68 -9.92 10.29 9.36
CA THR A 68 -10.38 11.11 8.21
C THR A 68 -9.29 11.98 7.61
N THR A 69 -8.43 12.55 8.45
CA THR A 69 -7.26 13.34 8.02
C THR A 69 -6.23 12.48 7.29
N LEU A 70 -5.95 11.27 7.79
CA LEU A 70 -5.07 10.31 7.13
C LEU A 70 -5.61 9.92 5.75
N VAL A 71 -6.91 9.63 5.65
CA VAL A 71 -7.56 9.29 4.37
C VAL A 71 -7.45 10.44 3.36
N ALA A 72 -7.65 11.68 3.81
CA ALA A 72 -7.46 12.86 2.96
C ALA A 72 -6.01 12.96 2.47
N ALA A 73 -5.04 12.73 3.36
CA ALA A 73 -3.62 12.72 3.02
C ALA A 73 -3.23 11.63 2.01
N VAL A 74 -3.73 10.39 2.21
CA VAL A 74 -3.48 9.27 1.29
C VAL A 74 -4.08 9.53 -0.10
N LYS A 75 -5.27 10.13 -0.17
CA LYS A 75 -5.90 10.56 -1.43
C LYS A 75 -5.10 11.66 -2.12
N ALA A 76 -4.70 12.71 -1.39
CA ALA A 76 -3.89 13.81 -1.93
C ALA A 76 -2.51 13.33 -2.40
N GLY A 77 -1.90 12.37 -1.68
CA GLY A 77 -0.65 11.72 -2.06
C GLY A 77 -0.76 10.82 -3.30
N GLY A 78 -1.98 10.35 -3.65
CA GLY A 78 -2.20 9.40 -4.75
C GLY A 78 -1.80 7.97 -4.40
N LEU A 79 -1.81 7.60 -3.10
CA LEU A 79 -1.36 6.29 -2.63
C LEU A 79 -2.52 5.31 -2.36
N VAL A 80 -3.75 5.68 -2.69
CA VAL A 80 -4.95 4.85 -2.46
C VAL A 80 -4.83 3.49 -3.13
N ASP A 81 -4.49 3.46 -4.42
CA ASP A 81 -4.37 2.22 -5.19
C ASP A 81 -3.20 1.37 -4.71
N VAL A 82 -2.05 2.00 -4.42
CA VAL A 82 -0.85 1.30 -3.92
C VAL A 82 -1.16 0.57 -2.62
N LEU A 83 -1.82 1.24 -1.67
CA LEU A 83 -2.18 0.67 -0.37
C LEU A 83 -3.40 -0.26 -0.42
N SER A 84 -4.15 -0.25 -1.52
CA SER A 84 -5.26 -1.18 -1.76
C SER A 84 -4.82 -2.48 -2.44
N ASN A 85 -3.63 -2.51 -3.03
CA ASN A 85 -3.08 -3.69 -3.70
C ASN A 85 -2.83 -4.85 -2.72
N ALA A 86 -2.70 -6.06 -3.29
CA ALA A 86 -2.32 -7.24 -2.53
C ALA A 86 -0.93 -7.04 -1.92
N GLY A 87 -0.90 -6.85 -0.56
CA GLY A 87 0.32 -6.65 0.22
C GLY A 87 1.20 -7.89 0.32
N PRO A 88 1.94 -8.08 1.36
CA PRO A 88 1.64 -7.57 2.71
C PRO A 88 2.19 -6.17 2.98
N PHE A 89 1.37 -5.34 3.62
CA PHE A 89 1.76 -4.01 4.10
C PHE A 89 1.52 -3.86 5.60
N THR A 90 2.29 -2.99 6.23
CA THR A 90 1.99 -2.49 7.57
C THR A 90 1.93 -0.98 7.53
N VAL A 91 0.85 -0.41 8.01
CA VAL A 91 0.66 1.03 8.06
C VAL A 91 0.53 1.49 9.50
N PHE A 92 1.38 2.43 9.89
CA PHE A 92 1.26 3.17 11.13
C PHE A 92 0.28 4.32 10.92
N ALA A 93 -0.95 4.18 11.41
CA ALA A 93 -2.05 5.10 11.15
C ALA A 93 -2.22 6.10 12.30
N PRO A 94 -1.79 7.36 12.15
CA PRO A 94 -2.04 8.39 13.15
C PRO A 94 -3.52 8.76 13.16
N THR A 95 -4.07 8.98 14.37
CA THR A 95 -5.44 9.45 14.56
C THR A 95 -5.58 10.94 14.20
N ASN A 96 -6.81 11.42 14.03
CA ASN A 96 -7.07 12.86 13.86
C ASN A 96 -6.45 13.67 14.99
N ALA A 97 -6.58 13.19 16.25
CA ALA A 97 -5.96 13.81 17.42
C ALA A 97 -4.42 13.86 17.35
N ALA A 98 -3.78 12.93 16.64
CA ALA A 98 -2.33 12.97 16.41
C ALA A 98 -1.95 14.12 15.45
N PHE A 99 -2.77 14.39 14.45
CA PHE A 99 -2.58 15.53 13.54
C PHE A 99 -2.84 16.87 14.22
N ASP A 100 -3.78 16.93 15.18
CA ASP A 100 -4.09 18.13 15.94
C ASP A 100 -2.90 18.59 16.82
N LYS A 101 -1.98 17.70 17.15
CA LYS A 101 -0.74 18.02 17.88
C LYS A 101 0.31 18.72 17.02
N LEU A 102 0.19 18.67 15.70
CA LEU A 102 1.09 19.35 14.80
C LEU A 102 0.85 20.88 14.83
N PRO A 103 1.86 21.70 14.54
CA PRO A 103 1.66 23.16 14.43
C PRO A 103 0.53 23.50 13.46
N ALA A 104 -0.28 24.47 13.82
CA ALA A 104 -1.41 24.90 13.00
C ALA A 104 -0.99 25.23 11.56
N GLY A 105 -1.75 24.75 10.59
CA GLY A 105 -1.47 24.91 9.16
C GLY A 105 -0.46 23.94 8.57
N THR A 106 0.18 23.07 9.37
CA THR A 106 1.12 22.05 8.84
C THR A 106 0.39 21.05 7.95
N VAL A 107 -0.74 20.54 8.40
CA VAL A 107 -1.55 19.58 7.64
C VAL A 107 -2.08 20.22 6.36
N ASP A 108 -2.69 21.40 6.46
CA ASP A 108 -3.19 22.15 5.31
C ASP A 108 -2.08 22.51 4.32
N GLY A 109 -0.89 22.80 4.85
CA GLY A 109 0.29 23.05 4.02
C GLY A 109 0.73 21.81 3.24
N LEU A 110 0.76 20.64 3.88
CA LEU A 110 1.16 19.37 3.25
C LEU A 110 0.13 18.87 2.22
N LEU A 111 -1.14 19.22 2.37
CA LEU A 111 -2.20 18.84 1.43
C LEU A 111 -2.17 19.68 0.13
N LYS A 112 -1.36 20.74 0.07
CA LYS A 112 -1.22 21.54 -1.14
C LYS A 112 -0.45 20.78 -2.23
N PRO A 113 -0.81 20.99 -3.51
CA PRO A 113 -0.14 20.30 -4.63
C PRO A 113 1.37 20.52 -4.67
N GLU A 114 1.86 21.72 -4.25
CA GLU A 114 3.28 22.07 -4.21
C GLU A 114 4.07 21.24 -3.18
N LYS A 115 3.37 20.70 -2.18
CA LYS A 115 3.95 19.90 -1.09
C LYS A 115 3.67 18.40 -1.22
N LYS A 116 3.14 17.97 -2.37
CA LYS A 116 2.81 16.57 -2.61
C LYS A 116 4.00 15.63 -2.37
N ALA A 117 5.21 16.02 -2.78
CA ALA A 117 6.41 15.19 -2.59
C ALA A 117 6.74 15.01 -1.10
N ASP A 118 6.62 16.08 -0.29
CA ASP A 118 6.83 16.03 1.16
C ASP A 118 5.77 15.16 1.82
N LEU A 119 4.50 15.29 1.40
CA LEU A 119 3.39 14.47 1.87
C LEU A 119 3.62 12.98 1.57
N VAL A 120 3.98 12.64 0.34
CA VAL A 120 4.28 11.26 -0.07
C VAL A 120 5.41 10.69 0.77
N ASN A 121 6.52 11.41 0.95
CA ASN A 121 7.63 10.97 1.79
C ASN A 121 7.21 10.70 3.24
N ILE A 122 6.33 11.51 3.82
CA ILE A 122 5.77 11.27 5.17
C ILE A 122 4.88 10.01 5.16
N LEU A 123 4.01 9.83 4.17
CA LEU A 123 3.15 8.65 4.07
C LEU A 123 3.96 7.36 3.87
N GLU A 124 5.01 7.42 3.07
CA GLU A 124 5.96 6.31 2.90
C GLU A 124 6.71 6.00 4.20
N TYR A 125 6.99 7.02 5.03
CA TYR A 125 7.58 6.81 6.35
C TYR A 125 6.64 6.13 7.34
N HIS A 126 5.33 6.20 7.11
CA HIS A 126 4.31 5.48 7.88
C HIS A 126 4.00 4.09 7.31
N THR A 127 4.65 3.70 6.22
CA THR A 127 4.36 2.45 5.53
C THR A 127 5.58 1.54 5.52
N TYR A 128 5.36 0.28 5.86
CA TYR A 128 6.35 -0.78 5.81
C TYR A 128 5.88 -1.89 4.87
N VAL A 129 6.78 -2.42 4.04
CA VAL A 129 6.49 -3.56 3.15
C VAL A 129 6.73 -4.86 3.93
N GLY A 130 5.67 -5.45 4.40
CA GLY A 130 5.66 -6.66 5.20
C GLY A 130 4.49 -6.68 6.19
N ALA A 131 4.15 -7.86 6.71
CA ALA A 131 3.13 -8.03 7.74
C ALA A 131 3.77 -8.04 9.13
N LEU A 132 3.83 -6.90 9.79
CA LEU A 132 4.29 -6.79 11.16
C LEU A 132 3.11 -7.02 12.12
N LYS A 133 3.02 -8.22 12.66
CA LYS A 133 2.07 -8.51 13.71
C LYS A 133 2.52 -7.89 15.04
N PRO A 134 1.59 -7.57 15.97
CA PRO A 134 1.97 -7.01 17.26
C PRO A 134 2.99 -7.83 18.03
N GLU A 135 2.91 -9.16 17.93
CA GLU A 135 3.83 -10.10 18.59
C GLU A 135 5.26 -10.12 18.02
N TYR A 136 5.47 -9.51 16.87
CA TYR A 136 6.81 -9.40 16.26
C TYR A 136 7.61 -8.20 16.77
N PHE A 137 6.95 -7.23 17.39
CA PHE A 137 7.63 -6.08 17.95
C PHE A 137 8.40 -6.45 19.21
N LYS A 138 9.70 -6.20 19.18
CA LYS A 138 10.59 -6.37 20.34
C LYS A 138 11.28 -5.05 20.63
N ASP A 139 11.59 -4.84 21.89
CA ASP A 139 12.30 -3.66 22.35
C ASP A 139 13.65 -3.52 21.65
N GLY A 140 13.99 -2.31 21.25
CA GLY A 140 15.24 -1.97 20.55
C GLY A 140 15.30 -2.38 19.07
N GLN A 141 14.28 -2.98 18.49
CA GLN A 141 14.22 -3.26 17.06
C GLN A 141 14.00 -1.98 16.24
N SER A 142 14.50 -1.99 15.01
CA SER A 142 14.20 -0.95 14.03
C SER A 142 13.75 -1.56 12.70
N TYR A 143 12.81 -0.89 12.03
CA TYR A 143 12.28 -1.31 10.75
C TYR A 143 12.45 -0.19 9.72
N GLU A 144 12.96 -0.54 8.54
CA GLU A 144 13.14 0.38 7.44
C GLU A 144 11.81 0.54 6.70
N GLN A 145 11.36 1.80 6.60
CA GLN A 145 10.10 2.17 5.96
C GLN A 145 10.28 2.31 4.44
N VAL A 146 9.18 2.48 3.69
CA VAL A 146 9.20 2.61 2.23
C VAL A 146 10.10 3.75 1.75
N ASN A 147 10.19 4.84 2.50
CA ASN A 147 11.07 5.98 2.17
C ASN A 147 12.56 5.76 2.52
N GLY A 148 12.96 4.54 2.94
CA GLY A 148 14.35 4.20 3.32
C GLY A 148 14.78 4.68 4.72
N LYS A 149 13.91 5.38 5.46
CA LYS A 149 14.19 5.78 6.84
C LYS A 149 13.74 4.68 7.81
N LYS A 150 14.32 4.66 9.01
CA LYS A 150 13.99 3.65 10.03
C LYS A 150 13.11 4.23 11.13
N VAL A 151 12.19 3.41 11.60
CA VAL A 151 11.46 3.62 12.85
C VAL A 151 12.03 2.69 13.92
N ASN A 152 12.11 3.18 15.15
CA ASN A 152 12.58 2.41 16.30
C ASN A 152 11.41 1.95 17.14
N ILE A 153 11.44 0.69 17.54
CA ILE A 153 10.43 0.11 18.41
C ILE A 153 10.96 0.11 19.84
N THR A 154 10.12 0.54 20.74
CA THR A 154 10.35 0.41 22.18
C THR A 154 9.15 -0.31 22.80
N VAL A 155 9.42 -1.26 23.67
CA VAL A 155 8.36 -1.98 24.43
C VAL A 155 8.53 -1.68 25.90
N LYS A 156 7.54 -1.03 26.52
CA LYS A 156 7.51 -0.69 27.94
C LYS A 156 6.14 -1.02 28.52
N ASP A 157 6.12 -1.66 29.67
CA ASP A 157 4.88 -2.01 30.39
C ASP A 157 3.85 -2.72 29.49
N SER A 158 4.32 -3.65 28.64
CA SER A 158 3.52 -4.36 27.65
C SER A 158 2.88 -3.47 26.55
N LYS A 159 3.31 -2.22 26.45
CA LYS A 159 2.91 -1.29 25.40
C LYS A 159 4.01 -1.15 24.36
N ILE A 160 3.60 -1.03 23.13
CA ILE A 160 4.49 -0.86 21.98
C ILE A 160 4.54 0.64 21.61
N PHE A 161 5.74 1.15 21.40
CA PHE A 161 5.97 2.50 20.95
C PHE A 161 6.79 2.49 19.66
N VAL A 162 6.41 3.32 18.71
CA VAL A 162 7.10 3.53 17.44
C VAL A 162 7.64 4.97 17.42
N ASN A 163 8.95 5.12 17.45
CA ASN A 163 9.62 6.44 17.65
C ASN A 163 9.05 7.24 18.83
N GLY A 164 8.65 6.55 19.91
CA GLY A 164 8.05 7.19 21.08
C GLY A 164 6.53 7.39 21.00
N SER A 165 5.89 7.18 19.87
CA SER A 165 4.43 7.20 19.74
C SER A 165 3.83 5.87 20.14
N GLU A 166 2.86 5.86 21.05
CA GLU A 166 2.19 4.65 21.53
C GLU A 166 1.34 4.03 20.42
N VAL A 167 1.44 2.71 20.24
CA VAL A 167 0.52 1.91 19.43
C VAL A 167 -0.73 1.62 20.27
N VAL A 168 -1.82 2.31 19.93
CA VAL A 168 -3.09 2.24 20.69
C VAL A 168 -3.90 1.01 20.32
N ALA A 169 -3.86 0.62 19.04
CA ALA A 169 -4.59 -0.54 18.51
C ALA A 169 -3.86 -1.14 17.31
N SER A 170 -4.10 -2.44 17.09
CA SER A 170 -3.58 -3.16 15.92
C SER A 170 -4.72 -3.90 15.25
N ILE A 171 -4.90 -3.67 13.96
CA ILE A 171 -6.03 -4.19 13.17
C ILE A 171 -5.47 -5.04 12.03
N ASN A 172 -5.94 -6.28 11.95
CA ASN A 172 -5.62 -7.17 10.84
C ASN A 172 -6.54 -6.86 9.65
N THR A 173 -5.97 -6.79 8.47
CA THR A 173 -6.68 -6.51 7.21
C THR A 173 -6.39 -7.59 6.17
N SER A 174 -7.11 -7.60 5.05
CA SER A 174 -6.89 -8.57 3.98
C SER A 174 -5.51 -8.47 3.32
N ASN A 175 -4.91 -7.28 3.33
CA ASN A 175 -3.62 -7.02 2.68
C ASN A 175 -2.51 -6.57 3.66
N GLY A 176 -2.71 -6.75 4.98
CA GLY A 176 -1.66 -6.46 5.96
C GLY A 176 -2.16 -6.07 7.35
N TRP A 177 -1.47 -5.11 7.98
CA TRP A 177 -1.74 -4.66 9.32
C TRP A 177 -1.82 -3.14 9.41
N ILE A 178 -2.73 -2.65 10.25
CA ILE A 178 -2.79 -1.25 10.66
C ILE A 178 -2.45 -1.18 12.14
N HIS A 179 -1.45 -0.35 12.48
CA HIS A 179 -1.14 0.01 13.86
C HIS A 179 -1.55 1.46 14.08
N VAL A 180 -2.59 1.66 14.88
CA VAL A 180 -3.08 2.99 15.24
C VAL A 180 -2.11 3.61 16.22
N ILE A 181 -1.61 4.80 15.91
CA ILE A 181 -0.61 5.54 16.71
C ILE A 181 -1.13 6.88 17.18
N GLY A 182 -0.64 7.31 18.34
CA GLY A 182 -1.07 8.54 19.00
C GLY A 182 -0.40 9.83 18.51
N ASP A 183 0.65 9.72 17.68
CA ASP A 183 1.40 10.86 17.14
C ASP A 183 1.79 10.60 15.68
N VAL A 184 1.98 11.68 14.90
CA VAL A 184 2.45 11.60 13.51
C VAL A 184 3.95 11.37 13.50
N LEU A 185 4.42 10.35 12.77
CA LEU A 185 5.85 10.08 12.59
C LEU A 185 6.42 11.06 11.55
N LEU A 186 7.41 11.84 11.94
CA LEU A 186 8.11 12.72 11.02
C LEU A 186 9.49 12.14 10.71
N PRO A 187 9.88 12.03 9.42
CA PRO A 187 11.20 11.54 9.04
C PRO A 187 12.27 12.51 9.49
N GLN A 188 13.22 12.03 10.29
CA GLN A 188 14.36 12.79 10.79
C GLN A 188 15.56 12.61 9.86
#